data_f78782de72ebda195fbba35a1aff2bdb
#
_entry.id   f78782de72ebda195fbba35a1aff2bdb
#
_cell.length_a   1.000
_cell.length_b   1.000
_cell.length_c   1.000
_cell.angle_alpha   90.00
_cell.angle_beta   90.00
_cell.angle_gamma   90.00
#
_symmetry.space_group_name_H-M   'P 1'
#
loop_
_entity.id
_entity.type
_entity.pdbx_description
1 polymer ?
#
loop_
_entity_poly.entity_id
_entity_poly.type
_entity_poly.pdbx_seq_one_letter_code
_entity_poly.pdbx_strand_id
1 'polypeptide(L)'
;MLRNKKGFSYILTCVLVLAVVMMIAVSVQYSLVFSLVRSEKETSRLALDSLVTKYAVEQYDALKQGEAYASHIDRTQLVRRAYGTLGFADAGITEKTVSKGDASYTVSRPEITAADSGSIGVTVRYTMTVPFRAFARVVAEIPIPVEINAVLHEKY
;
A
#
# COMPACT_ATOMS: atom_id res chain seq x y z
N MET A 1 -12.01 16.58 60.16
CA MET A 1 -12.43 16.10 58.83
C MET A 1 -11.45 15.10 58.25
N LEU A 2 -11.64 13.82 58.50
CA LEU A 2 -10.82 12.73 57.92
C LEU A 2 -11.24 12.55 56.42
N ARG A 3 -10.58 13.26 55.53
CA ARG A 3 -10.75 13.12 54.08
C ARG A 3 -10.41 11.66 53.70
N ASN A 4 -11.39 11.00 53.14
CA ASN A 4 -11.42 9.57 52.80
C ASN A 4 -10.31 9.24 51.78
N LYS A 5 -9.06 9.06 52.24
CA LYS A 5 -7.88 8.74 51.43
C LYS A 5 -8.01 7.41 50.66
N LYS A 6 -8.85 6.49 51.19
CA LYS A 6 -9.09 5.19 50.59
C LYS A 6 -9.92 5.31 49.28
N GLY A 7 -10.93 6.19 49.25
CA GLY A 7 -11.74 6.38 48.01
C GLY A 7 -10.96 7.00 46.84
N PHE A 8 -10.05 7.92 47.13
CA PHE A 8 -9.21 8.55 46.11
C PHE A 8 -8.21 7.55 45.51
N SER A 9 -7.68 6.62 46.30
CA SER A 9 -6.77 5.58 45.80
C SER A 9 -7.46 4.62 44.83
N TYR A 10 -8.72 4.25 45.08
CA TYR A 10 -9.50 3.41 44.17
C TYR A 10 -9.77 4.10 42.82
N ILE A 11 -10.15 5.37 42.82
CA ILE A 11 -10.39 6.14 41.62
C ILE A 11 -9.10 6.24 40.78
N LEU A 12 -7.97 6.55 41.45
CA LEU A 12 -6.68 6.64 40.76
C LEU A 12 -6.28 5.31 40.12
N THR A 13 -6.48 4.19 40.83
CA THR A 13 -6.19 2.85 40.32
C THR A 13 -7.07 2.53 39.10
N CYS A 14 -8.36 2.83 39.13
CA CYS A 14 -9.28 2.63 37.99
C CYS A 14 -8.86 3.46 36.79
N VAL A 15 -8.48 4.72 36.98
CA VAL A 15 -8.00 5.60 35.90
C VAL A 15 -6.71 5.06 35.29
N LEU A 16 -5.78 4.59 36.12
CA LEU A 16 -4.51 4.03 35.67
C LEU A 16 -4.72 2.74 34.87
N VAL A 17 -5.57 1.84 35.33
CA VAL A 17 -5.92 0.61 34.61
C VAL A 17 -6.56 0.95 33.26
N LEU A 18 -7.49 1.90 33.23
CA LEU A 18 -8.15 2.33 32.01
C LEU A 18 -7.16 2.95 31.01
N ALA A 19 -6.20 3.76 31.49
CA ALA A 19 -5.15 4.32 30.66
C ALA A 19 -4.24 3.23 30.06
N VAL A 20 -3.88 2.20 30.83
CA VAL A 20 -3.09 1.06 30.33
C VAL A 20 -3.86 0.28 29.26
N VAL A 21 -5.13 -0.01 29.49
CA VAL A 21 -5.99 -0.70 28.50
C VAL A 21 -6.11 0.11 27.21
N MET A 22 -6.28 1.43 27.30
CA MET A 22 -6.31 2.32 26.15
C MET A 22 -4.99 2.28 25.38
N MET A 23 -3.85 2.33 26.04
CA MET A 23 -2.54 2.23 25.38
C MET A 23 -2.37 0.90 24.64
N ILE A 24 -2.78 -0.20 25.26
CA ILE A 24 -2.73 -1.52 24.61
C ILE A 24 -3.63 -1.53 23.36
N ALA A 25 -4.85 -1.04 23.46
CA ALA A 25 -5.78 -0.98 22.32
C ALA A 25 -5.23 -0.17 21.16
N VAL A 26 -4.65 0.99 21.43
CA VAL A 26 -4.00 1.83 20.39
C VAL A 26 -2.82 1.11 19.77
N SER A 27 -1.98 0.43 20.55
CA SER A 27 -0.82 -0.32 20.05
C SER A 27 -1.23 -1.47 19.12
N VAL A 28 -2.29 -2.20 19.47
CA VAL A 28 -2.84 -3.26 18.61
C VAL A 28 -3.37 -2.69 17.30
N GLN A 29 -4.12 -1.60 17.35
CA GLN A 29 -4.64 -0.95 16.14
C GLN A 29 -3.51 -0.45 15.23
N TYR A 30 -2.48 0.16 15.81
CA TYR A 30 -1.30 0.59 15.04
C TYR A 30 -0.62 -0.58 14.33
N SER A 31 -0.43 -1.70 15.04
CA SER A 31 0.17 -2.91 14.47
C SER A 31 -0.66 -3.48 13.31
N LEU A 32 -2.00 -3.45 13.43
CA LEU A 32 -2.90 -3.88 12.36
C LEU A 32 -2.79 -2.98 11.12
N VAL A 33 -2.78 -1.66 11.29
CA VAL A 33 -2.60 -0.71 10.20
C VAL A 33 -1.28 -0.94 9.49
N PHE A 34 -0.19 -1.09 10.25
CA PHE A 34 1.14 -1.33 9.69
C PHE A 34 1.22 -2.65 8.90
N SER A 35 0.64 -3.72 9.44
CA SER A 35 0.56 -5.03 8.78
C SER A 35 -0.24 -4.97 7.47
N LEU A 36 -1.35 -4.24 7.46
CA LEU A 36 -2.18 -4.02 6.26
C LEU A 36 -1.41 -3.31 5.16
N VAL A 37 -0.76 -2.19 5.49
CA VAL A 37 0.04 -1.40 4.54
C VAL A 37 1.18 -2.23 3.96
N ARG A 38 1.89 -2.97 4.80
CA ARG A 38 2.98 -3.84 4.36
C ARG A 38 2.48 -4.94 3.43
N SER A 39 1.39 -5.61 3.79
CA SER A 39 0.79 -6.67 2.99
C SER A 39 0.30 -6.16 1.63
N GLU A 40 -0.32 -4.97 1.58
CA GLU A 40 -0.76 -4.36 0.33
C GLU A 40 0.42 -3.98 -0.56
N LYS A 41 1.44 -3.35 0.02
CA LYS A 41 2.67 -3.00 -0.69
C LYS A 41 3.35 -4.22 -1.29
N GLU A 42 3.48 -5.33 -0.54
CA GLU A 42 4.08 -6.56 -1.02
C GLU A 42 3.25 -7.21 -2.13
N THR A 43 1.92 -7.26 -1.98
CA THR A 43 1.01 -7.81 -3.00
C THR A 43 1.08 -7.01 -4.30
N SER A 44 1.01 -5.70 -4.21
CA SER A 44 1.12 -4.81 -5.38
C SER A 44 2.49 -4.88 -6.03
N ARG A 45 3.57 -4.98 -5.24
CA ARG A 45 4.93 -5.17 -5.75
C ARG A 45 5.07 -6.48 -6.52
N LEU A 46 4.63 -7.60 -5.97
CA LEU A 46 4.69 -8.89 -6.64
C LEU A 46 3.91 -8.90 -7.96
N ALA A 47 2.74 -8.27 -7.97
CA ALA A 47 1.94 -8.13 -9.17
C ALA A 47 2.66 -7.30 -10.25
N LEU A 48 3.31 -6.20 -9.87
CA LEU A 48 4.08 -5.36 -10.78
C LEU A 48 5.38 -6.03 -11.24
N ASP A 49 6.10 -6.71 -10.36
CA ASP A 49 7.31 -7.48 -10.73
C ASP A 49 6.97 -8.59 -11.73
N SER A 50 5.85 -9.29 -11.54
CA SER A 50 5.34 -10.28 -12.49
C SER A 50 4.99 -9.66 -13.84
N LEU A 51 4.34 -8.49 -13.85
CA LEU A 51 4.02 -7.75 -15.08
C LEU A 51 5.28 -7.33 -15.82
N VAL A 52 6.26 -6.74 -15.12
CA VAL A 52 7.52 -6.26 -15.70
C VAL A 52 8.31 -7.43 -16.29
N THR A 53 8.39 -8.54 -15.56
CA THR A 53 9.06 -9.76 -16.03
C THR A 53 8.39 -10.32 -17.30
N LYS A 54 7.05 -10.43 -17.29
CA LYS A 54 6.30 -10.89 -18.45
C LYS A 54 6.52 -9.99 -19.66
N TYR A 55 6.47 -8.68 -19.44
CA TYR A 55 6.72 -7.69 -20.48
C TYR A 55 8.14 -7.79 -21.05
N ALA A 56 9.13 -8.00 -20.19
CA ALA A 56 10.52 -8.20 -20.59
C ALA A 56 10.71 -9.45 -21.46
N VAL A 57 10.03 -10.56 -21.11
CA VAL A 57 10.07 -11.79 -21.92
C VAL A 57 9.44 -11.57 -23.28
N GLU A 58 8.29 -10.90 -23.35
CA GLU A 58 7.64 -10.55 -24.65
C GLU A 58 8.56 -9.71 -25.54
N GLN A 59 9.31 -8.76 -24.93
CA GLN A 59 10.27 -7.91 -25.66
C GLN A 59 11.55 -8.68 -26.06
N TYR A 60 11.97 -9.65 -25.27
CA TYR A 60 13.17 -10.45 -25.58
C TYR A 60 13.02 -11.28 -26.86
N ASP A 61 11.82 -11.77 -27.16
CA ASP A 61 11.54 -12.49 -28.41
C ASP A 61 11.61 -11.56 -29.62
N ALA A 62 11.22 -10.30 -29.49
CA ALA A 62 11.40 -9.26 -30.52
C ALA A 62 12.89 -8.92 -30.73
N LEU A 63 13.69 -8.91 -29.67
CA LEU A 63 15.15 -8.68 -29.72
C LEU A 63 15.92 -9.76 -30.47
N LYS A 64 15.54 -11.03 -30.34
CA LYS A 64 16.14 -12.13 -31.07
C LYS A 64 15.97 -11.99 -32.59
N GLN A 65 15.00 -11.19 -33.04
CA GLN A 65 14.72 -10.92 -34.45
C GLN A 65 15.57 -9.76 -35.01
N GLY A 66 16.51 -9.21 -34.25
CA GLY A 66 17.51 -8.25 -34.75
C GLY A 66 17.13 -6.78 -34.63
N GLU A 67 16.12 -6.45 -33.87
CA GLU A 67 15.69 -5.07 -33.63
C GLU A 67 16.31 -4.47 -32.35
N ALA A 68 16.71 -3.19 -32.39
CA ALA A 68 17.37 -2.53 -31.27
C ALA A 68 16.43 -2.40 -30.07
N TYR A 69 16.86 -2.91 -28.91
CA TYR A 69 16.09 -2.99 -27.65
C TYR A 69 15.42 -1.69 -27.22
N ALA A 70 16.13 -0.60 -27.28
CA ALA A 70 15.65 0.69 -26.78
C ALA A 70 14.50 1.30 -27.59
N SER A 71 14.33 0.90 -28.85
CA SER A 71 13.31 1.47 -29.76
C SER A 71 11.93 0.80 -29.64
N HIS A 72 11.87 -0.39 -29.02
CA HIS A 72 10.64 -1.22 -29.00
C HIS A 72 9.91 -1.27 -27.66
N ILE A 73 10.47 -0.64 -26.60
CA ILE A 73 9.77 -0.55 -25.33
C ILE A 73 8.64 0.46 -25.44
N ASP A 74 7.43 0.00 -25.70
CA ASP A 74 6.24 0.83 -25.60
C ASP A 74 5.89 1.08 -24.13
N ARG A 75 6.48 2.15 -23.59
CA ARG A 75 6.28 2.59 -22.20
C ARG A 75 4.82 2.90 -21.91
N THR A 76 4.10 3.41 -22.87
CA THR A 76 2.67 3.73 -22.74
C THR A 76 1.86 2.45 -22.51
N GLN A 77 2.20 1.39 -23.23
CA GLN A 77 1.57 0.10 -23.07
C GLN A 77 1.89 -0.53 -21.69
N LEU A 78 3.15 -0.43 -21.24
CA LEU A 78 3.57 -0.92 -19.93
C LEU A 78 2.81 -0.21 -18.80
N VAL A 79 2.73 1.12 -18.85
CA VAL A 79 1.97 1.93 -17.90
C VAL A 79 0.48 1.56 -17.90
N ARG A 80 -0.11 1.40 -19.11
CA ARG A 80 -1.52 0.98 -19.23
C ARG A 80 -1.78 -0.39 -18.63
N ARG A 81 -0.89 -1.35 -18.85
CA ARG A 81 -0.98 -2.70 -18.26
C ARG A 81 -0.81 -2.64 -16.74
N ALA A 82 0.06 -1.76 -16.22
CA ALA A 82 0.23 -1.57 -14.78
C ALA A 82 -1.04 -1.02 -14.11
N TYR A 83 -1.73 -0.05 -14.75
CA TYR A 83 -3.06 0.38 -14.29
C TYR A 83 -4.07 -0.78 -14.25
N GLY A 84 -4.08 -1.62 -15.28
CA GLY A 84 -4.94 -2.81 -15.32
C GLY A 84 -4.63 -3.80 -14.19
N THR A 85 -3.35 -4.07 -13.95
CA THR A 85 -2.88 -5.00 -12.92
C THR A 85 -3.27 -4.54 -11.52
N LEU A 86 -3.23 -3.23 -11.26
CA LEU A 86 -3.63 -2.64 -9.97
C LEU A 86 -5.16 -2.46 -9.85
N GLY A 87 -5.92 -2.74 -10.92
CA GLY A 87 -7.39 -2.63 -10.93
C GLY A 87 -7.91 -1.22 -11.16
N PHE A 88 -7.13 -0.36 -11.84
CA PHE A 88 -7.47 1.00 -12.23
C PHE A 88 -7.48 1.17 -13.77
N ALA A 89 -7.88 0.12 -14.48
CA ALA A 89 -7.95 0.15 -15.95
C ALA A 89 -8.87 1.25 -16.48
N ASP A 90 -9.96 1.54 -15.76
CA ASP A 90 -10.88 2.61 -16.09
C ASP A 90 -10.36 3.96 -15.56
N ALA A 91 -10.33 4.96 -16.45
CA ALA A 91 -9.91 6.32 -16.09
C ALA A 91 -10.85 7.00 -15.10
N GLY A 92 -12.12 6.59 -15.05
CA GLY A 92 -13.11 7.13 -14.12
C GLY A 92 -12.95 6.68 -12.67
N ILE A 93 -12.15 5.63 -12.42
CA ILE A 93 -11.90 5.13 -11.05
C ILE A 93 -10.82 5.99 -10.40
N THR A 94 -11.23 6.87 -9.48
CA THR A 94 -10.31 7.71 -8.69
C THR A 94 -9.86 7.03 -7.40
N GLU A 95 -10.71 6.16 -6.84
CA GLU A 95 -10.46 5.46 -5.59
C GLU A 95 -11.03 4.04 -5.66
N LYS A 96 -10.39 3.13 -4.97
CA LYS A 96 -10.81 1.73 -4.87
C LYS A 96 -10.82 1.30 -3.41
N THR A 97 -11.95 0.80 -2.95
CA THR A 97 -12.05 0.19 -1.62
C THR A 97 -11.65 -1.28 -1.70
N VAL A 98 -10.72 -1.68 -0.85
CA VAL A 98 -10.25 -3.05 -0.71
C VAL A 98 -10.66 -3.57 0.66
N SER A 99 -11.30 -4.73 0.70
CA SER A 99 -11.67 -5.41 1.94
C SER A 99 -10.80 -6.65 2.10
N LYS A 100 -10.16 -6.78 3.27
CA LYS A 100 -9.32 -7.93 3.61
C LYS A 100 -9.70 -8.42 5.01
N GLY A 101 -10.50 -9.48 5.09
CA GLY A 101 -11.14 -9.90 6.34
C GLY A 101 -12.06 -8.80 6.87
N ASP A 102 -11.90 -8.46 8.14
CA ASP A 102 -12.69 -7.40 8.81
C ASP A 102 -12.16 -5.98 8.57
N ALA A 103 -11.01 -5.86 7.90
CA ALA A 103 -10.40 -4.57 7.59
C ALA A 103 -10.78 -4.11 6.17
N SER A 104 -11.18 -2.86 6.06
CA SER A 104 -11.39 -2.19 4.78
C SER A 104 -10.53 -0.93 4.72
N TYR A 105 -9.94 -0.66 3.58
CA TYR A 105 -9.14 0.52 3.32
C TYR A 105 -9.39 1.02 1.91
N THR A 106 -9.08 2.28 1.66
CA THR A 106 -9.25 2.90 0.35
C THR A 106 -7.88 3.18 -0.26
N VAL A 107 -7.72 2.87 -1.54
CA VAL A 107 -6.51 3.15 -2.31
C VAL A 107 -6.86 4.20 -3.35
N SER A 108 -6.12 5.30 -3.36
CA SER A 108 -6.27 6.34 -4.38
C SER A 108 -5.75 5.85 -5.73
N ARG A 109 -6.21 6.47 -6.83
CA ARG A 109 -5.66 6.20 -8.15
C ARG A 109 -4.15 6.38 -8.13
N PRO A 110 -3.36 5.38 -8.56
CA PRO A 110 -1.91 5.47 -8.58
C PRO A 110 -1.43 6.43 -9.67
N GLU A 111 -0.34 7.13 -9.38
CA GLU A 111 0.50 7.77 -10.37
C GLU A 111 1.56 6.76 -10.82
N ILE A 112 1.57 6.42 -12.10
CA ILE A 112 2.47 5.40 -12.64
C ILE A 112 3.39 6.05 -13.67
N THR A 113 4.69 5.95 -13.41
CA THR A 113 5.74 6.42 -14.32
C THR A 113 6.58 5.24 -14.78
N ALA A 114 6.90 5.19 -16.07
CA ALA A 114 7.83 4.20 -16.61
C ALA A 114 9.26 4.57 -16.22
N ALA A 115 10.12 3.56 -16.05
CA ALA A 115 11.55 3.77 -15.80
C ALA A 115 12.24 4.43 -17.00
N ASP A 116 13.41 5.03 -16.74
CA ASP A 116 14.21 5.73 -17.75
C ASP A 116 14.75 4.78 -18.83
N SER A 117 15.29 5.38 -19.90
CA SER A 117 15.86 4.66 -21.04
C SER A 117 16.97 3.71 -20.60
N GLY A 118 16.82 2.41 -20.93
CA GLY A 118 17.79 1.35 -20.62
C GLY A 118 17.34 0.37 -19.54
N SER A 119 16.19 0.60 -18.90
CA SER A 119 15.59 -0.36 -17.96
C SER A 119 14.11 -0.56 -18.25
N ILE A 120 13.63 -1.79 -18.03
CA ILE A 120 12.20 -2.09 -18.09
C ILE A 120 11.67 -2.02 -16.66
N GLY A 121 10.76 -1.09 -16.41
CA GLY A 121 10.19 -0.97 -15.08
C GLY A 121 9.16 0.13 -14.96
N VAL A 122 8.50 0.13 -13.81
CA VAL A 122 7.51 1.13 -13.43
C VAL A 122 7.72 1.55 -11.97
N THR A 123 7.53 2.84 -11.74
CA THR A 123 7.40 3.41 -10.40
C THR A 123 5.94 3.78 -10.19
N VAL A 124 5.38 3.33 -9.09
CA VAL A 124 3.98 3.52 -8.74
C VAL A 124 3.89 4.26 -7.40
N ARG A 125 3.15 5.35 -7.36
CA ARG A 125 2.86 6.13 -6.17
C ARG A 125 1.37 6.24 -5.96
N TYR A 126 0.89 5.93 -4.77
CA TYR A 126 -0.50 6.09 -4.38
C TYR A 126 -0.64 6.37 -2.90
N THR A 127 -1.82 6.84 -2.49
CA THR A 127 -2.15 7.01 -1.07
C THR A 127 -3.13 5.92 -0.65
N MET A 128 -2.79 5.24 0.43
CA MET A 128 -3.65 4.27 1.08
C MET A 128 -4.28 4.91 2.31
N THR A 129 -5.60 4.99 2.36
CA THR A 129 -6.34 5.54 3.50
C THR A 129 -6.90 4.41 4.33
N VAL A 130 -6.41 4.28 5.56
CA VAL A 130 -6.82 3.23 6.49
C VAL A 130 -7.67 3.84 7.60
N PRO A 131 -8.92 3.35 7.82
CA PRO A 131 -9.76 3.83 8.89
C PRO A 131 -9.23 3.30 10.24
N PHE A 132 -8.94 4.22 11.15
CA PHE A 132 -8.63 3.91 12.54
C PHE A 132 -9.94 3.76 13.32
N ARG A 133 -10.16 2.58 13.87
CA ARG A 133 -11.41 2.26 14.58
C ARG A 133 -11.16 2.19 16.07
N ALA A 134 -11.97 2.88 16.84
CA ALA A 134 -12.06 2.74 18.29
C ALA A 134 -13.52 2.48 18.69
N PHE A 135 -13.76 1.50 19.54
CA PHE A 135 -15.10 1.11 20.01
C PHE A 135 -16.11 0.87 18.86
N ALA A 136 -15.68 0.13 17.83
CA ALA A 136 -16.44 -0.19 16.61
C ALA A 136 -16.83 1.04 15.74
N ARG A 137 -16.29 2.23 16.03
CA ARG A 137 -16.51 3.44 15.23
C ARG A 137 -15.21 3.88 14.58
N VAL A 138 -15.31 4.41 13.36
CA VAL A 138 -14.19 5.08 12.70
C VAL A 138 -13.97 6.42 13.42
N VAL A 139 -12.80 6.58 14.00
CA VAL A 139 -12.40 7.78 14.76
C VAL A 139 -11.54 8.70 13.91
N ALA A 140 -10.72 8.13 13.04
CA ALA A 140 -9.84 8.86 12.15
C ALA A 140 -9.55 8.04 10.89
N GLU A 141 -9.19 8.72 9.83
CA GLU A 141 -8.67 8.12 8.61
C GLU A 141 -7.21 8.53 8.46
N ILE A 142 -6.34 7.53 8.29
CA ILE A 142 -4.89 7.76 8.22
C ILE A 142 -4.45 7.60 6.77
N PRO A 143 -4.10 8.68 6.07
CA PRO A 143 -3.54 8.62 4.73
C PRO A 143 -2.06 8.23 4.82
N ILE A 144 -1.68 7.17 4.14
CA ILE A 144 -0.31 6.64 4.11
C ILE A 144 0.18 6.64 2.67
N PRO A 145 1.21 7.41 2.32
CA PRO A 145 1.80 7.39 1.00
C PRO A 145 2.58 6.08 0.80
N VAL A 146 2.35 5.43 -0.34
CA VAL A 146 3.01 4.18 -0.73
C VAL A 146 3.72 4.42 -2.05
N GLU A 147 5.00 4.05 -2.10
CA GLU A 147 5.80 4.03 -3.31
C GLU A 147 6.34 2.62 -3.56
N ILE A 148 6.19 2.16 -4.80
CA ILE A 148 6.64 0.84 -5.26
C ILE A 148 7.46 1.03 -6.52
N ASN A 149 8.68 0.49 -6.52
CA ASN A 149 9.56 0.44 -7.67
C ASN A 149 9.68 -1.02 -8.13
N ALA A 150 9.23 -1.30 -9.33
CA ALA A 150 9.35 -2.59 -10.00
C ALA A 150 10.20 -2.39 -11.26
N VAL A 151 11.50 -2.62 -11.15
CA VAL A 151 12.48 -2.39 -12.23
C VAL A 151 13.31 -3.63 -12.44
N LEU A 152 13.37 -4.10 -13.68
CA LEU A 152 14.26 -5.15 -14.10
C LEU A 152 15.62 -4.54 -14.44
N HIS A 153 16.63 -4.85 -13.64
CA HIS A 153 18.01 -4.49 -13.96
C HIS A 153 18.63 -5.61 -14.81
N GLU A 154 19.05 -5.29 -16.00
CA GLU A 154 19.91 -6.21 -16.77
C GLU A 154 21.22 -6.38 -15.98
N LYS A 155 21.46 -7.61 -15.49
CA LYS A 155 22.80 -8.02 -15.07
C LYS A 155 23.54 -8.46 -16.32
N TYR A 156 24.45 -7.61 -16.78
CA TYR A 156 25.50 -8.01 -17.72
C TYR A 156 26.52 -8.93 -17.03
#